data_f2513632b6a087061758f4666d729b6e
#
_entry.id   f2513632b6a087061758f4666d729b6e
#
_cell.length_a   1.000
_cell.length_b   1.000
_cell.length_c   1.000
_cell.angle_alpha   90.00
_cell.angle_beta   90.00
_cell.angle_gamma   90.00
#
_symmetry.space_group_name_H-M   'P 1'
#
loop_
_entity.id
_entity.type
_entity.pdbx_description
1 polymer ?
#
loop_
_entity_poly.entity_id
_entity_poly.type
_entity_poly.pdbx_seq_one_letter_code
_entity_poly.pdbx_strand_id
1 'polypeptide(L)'
;MVSVTNQLKLLAPDGKRRLTDVLDTEGILQLAACFPNTKASRFVAWLTNSEESIDGKSKSKAYALFESSMIESIEVGTVKGLQQIHAYLFGGLYDFAGNIRTVNIAKGGFQFAMAAYLPSTLRQIEQMPEDTFEQIADKYVEMNVAHPFREGNGRSTRIWLDLMLKKNLKQCIDWSLVNKTDYLAAMTASVADSAPIKRLLKGALTDKINDRETFMKGIDYSYYYEQED
;
A
#
# COMPACT_ATOMS: atom_id res chain seq x y z
N MET A 1 -9.79 -0.05 -38.67
CA MET A 1 -8.73 0.09 -37.67
C MET A 1 -9.43 0.35 -36.34
N VAL A 2 -9.32 -0.58 -35.39
CA VAL A 2 -9.85 -0.36 -34.03
C VAL A 2 -8.92 0.62 -33.35
N SER A 3 -9.46 1.72 -32.79
CA SER A 3 -8.66 2.67 -32.01
C SER A 3 -8.24 1.97 -30.71
N VAL A 4 -6.93 1.78 -30.53
CA VAL A 4 -6.32 1.16 -29.33
C VAL A 4 -6.09 2.18 -28.21
N THR A 5 -6.40 3.45 -28.48
CA THR A 5 -6.17 4.56 -27.56
C THR A 5 -7.47 5.00 -26.90
N ASN A 6 -7.43 5.21 -25.60
CA ASN A 6 -8.44 5.91 -24.82
C ASN A 6 -7.99 7.35 -24.55
N GLN A 7 -8.92 8.27 -24.29
CA GLN A 7 -8.57 9.65 -23.94
C GLN A 7 -8.94 9.95 -22.50
N LEU A 8 -7.98 10.41 -21.72
CA LEU A 8 -8.20 10.86 -20.36
C LEU A 8 -7.79 12.33 -20.18
N LYS A 9 -8.50 13.06 -19.32
CA LYS A 9 -8.09 14.42 -18.92
C LYS A 9 -7.03 14.31 -17.83
N LEU A 10 -5.76 14.37 -18.22
CA LEU A 10 -4.62 14.32 -17.30
C LEU A 10 -4.16 15.74 -16.93
N LEU A 11 -3.61 15.87 -15.72
CA LEU A 11 -3.01 17.11 -15.23
C LEU A 11 -1.63 17.26 -15.86
N ALA A 12 -1.43 18.35 -16.60
CA ALA A 12 -0.13 18.69 -17.19
C ALA A 12 0.75 19.43 -16.15
N PRO A 13 2.10 19.49 -16.36
CA PRO A 13 3.02 20.17 -15.44
C PRO A 13 2.71 21.66 -15.20
N ASP A 14 1.97 22.28 -16.10
CA ASP A 14 1.51 23.69 -16.00
C ASP A 14 0.20 23.83 -15.20
N GLY A 15 -0.26 22.78 -14.54
CA GLY A 15 -1.49 22.76 -13.72
C GLY A 15 -2.79 22.70 -14.51
N LYS A 16 -2.76 22.61 -15.84
CA LYS A 16 -3.97 22.52 -16.68
C LYS A 16 -4.32 21.07 -17.00
N ARG A 17 -5.59 20.75 -17.00
CA ARG A 17 -6.07 19.43 -17.46
C ARG A 17 -6.17 19.43 -18.99
N ARG A 18 -5.48 18.48 -19.63
CA ARG A 18 -5.49 18.28 -21.08
C ARG A 18 -5.99 16.89 -21.43
N LEU A 19 -6.72 16.80 -22.52
CA LEU A 19 -7.08 15.52 -23.11
C LEU A 19 -5.80 14.87 -23.64
N THR A 20 -5.49 13.68 -23.15
CA THR A 20 -4.26 12.95 -23.45
C THR A 20 -4.63 11.56 -23.90
N ASP A 21 -4.03 11.10 -24.98
CA ASP A 21 -4.19 9.72 -25.43
C ASP A 21 -3.44 8.79 -24.45
N VAL A 22 -4.15 7.76 -24.00
CA VAL A 22 -3.61 6.74 -23.07
C VAL A 22 -3.84 5.36 -23.66
N LEU A 23 -2.99 4.43 -23.29
CA LEU A 23 -3.07 3.02 -23.64
C LEU A 23 -3.21 2.21 -22.33
N ASP A 24 -4.04 1.19 -22.38
CA ASP A 24 -3.97 0.12 -21.39
C ASP A 24 -2.78 -0.82 -21.69
N THR A 25 -2.57 -1.82 -20.84
CA THR A 25 -1.47 -2.78 -21.01
C THR A 25 -1.54 -3.49 -22.36
N GLU A 26 -2.73 -3.89 -22.80
CA GLU A 26 -2.90 -4.57 -24.09
C GLU A 26 -2.54 -3.64 -25.25
N GLY A 27 -2.98 -2.39 -25.22
CA GLY A 27 -2.62 -1.37 -26.22
C GLY A 27 -1.12 -1.08 -26.25
N ILE A 28 -0.45 -1.07 -25.09
CA ILE A 28 1.01 -0.92 -25.01
C ILE A 28 1.73 -2.13 -25.65
N LEU A 29 1.27 -3.36 -25.37
CA LEU A 29 1.82 -4.58 -25.94
C LEU A 29 1.65 -4.60 -27.48
N GLN A 30 0.47 -4.22 -27.97
CA GLN A 30 0.19 -4.12 -29.41
C GLN A 30 1.08 -3.05 -30.08
N LEU A 31 1.24 -1.88 -29.44
CA LEU A 31 2.13 -0.83 -29.93
C LEU A 31 3.59 -1.29 -29.97
N ALA A 32 4.07 -1.94 -28.91
CA ALA A 32 5.44 -2.45 -28.83
C ALA A 32 5.74 -3.52 -29.89
N ALA A 33 4.75 -4.32 -30.26
CA ALA A 33 4.88 -5.29 -31.35
C ALA A 33 5.12 -4.64 -32.72
N CYS A 34 4.70 -3.39 -32.91
CA CYS A 34 4.98 -2.62 -34.11
C CYS A 34 6.44 -2.13 -34.21
N PHE A 35 7.19 -2.19 -33.12
CA PHE A 35 8.59 -1.72 -33.05
C PHE A 35 9.53 -2.90 -32.71
N PRO A 36 9.89 -3.77 -33.67
CA PRO A 36 10.70 -4.96 -33.42
C PRO A 36 12.18 -4.60 -33.17
N ASN A 37 12.45 -4.03 -32.01
CA ASN A 37 13.80 -3.74 -31.55
C ASN A 37 14.04 -4.24 -30.12
N THR A 38 15.30 -4.41 -29.75
CA THR A 38 15.70 -4.97 -28.46
C THR A 38 15.16 -4.17 -27.24
N LYS A 39 14.99 -2.85 -27.39
CA LYS A 39 14.48 -1.99 -26.31
C LYS A 39 12.98 -2.21 -26.09
N ALA A 40 12.19 -2.28 -27.17
CA ALA A 40 10.77 -2.59 -27.08
C ALA A 40 10.54 -3.99 -26.49
N SER A 41 11.29 -5.00 -26.93
CA SER A 41 11.20 -6.37 -26.39
C SER A 41 11.54 -6.42 -24.90
N ARG A 42 12.57 -5.68 -24.44
CA ARG A 42 12.92 -5.59 -23.02
C ARG A 42 11.82 -4.87 -22.21
N PHE A 43 11.23 -3.81 -22.75
CA PHE A 43 10.13 -3.10 -22.10
C PHE A 43 8.89 -3.98 -21.97
N VAL A 44 8.52 -4.71 -23.03
CA VAL A 44 7.42 -5.69 -23.00
C VAL A 44 7.68 -6.77 -21.96
N ALA A 45 8.87 -7.37 -21.96
CA ALA A 45 9.24 -8.39 -20.98
C ALA A 45 9.18 -7.86 -19.54
N TRP A 46 9.66 -6.63 -19.31
CA TRP A 46 9.56 -5.98 -18.01
C TRP A 46 8.10 -5.75 -17.60
N LEU A 47 7.27 -5.21 -18.48
CA LEU A 47 5.84 -4.95 -18.22
C LEU A 47 5.09 -6.24 -17.89
N THR A 48 5.24 -7.27 -18.71
CA THR A 48 4.59 -8.57 -18.51
C THR A 48 5.06 -9.25 -17.22
N ASN A 49 6.38 -9.23 -16.95
CA ASN A 49 6.92 -9.82 -15.72
C ASN A 49 6.46 -9.06 -14.46
N SER A 50 6.32 -7.73 -14.54
CA SER A 50 5.87 -6.94 -13.40
C SER A 50 4.40 -7.24 -13.04
N GLU A 51 3.53 -7.42 -14.04
CA GLU A 51 2.12 -7.78 -13.81
C GLU A 51 1.96 -9.22 -13.31
N GLU A 52 2.74 -10.15 -13.82
CA GLU A 52 2.74 -11.56 -13.38
C GLU A 52 3.43 -11.77 -12.03
N SER A 53 4.20 -10.80 -11.56
CA SER A 53 4.85 -10.86 -10.26
C SER A 53 3.83 -10.88 -9.11
N ILE A 54 4.24 -11.35 -7.93
CA ILE A 54 3.42 -11.30 -6.72
C ILE A 54 3.01 -9.84 -6.41
N ASP A 55 3.92 -8.90 -6.60
CA ASP A 55 3.66 -7.48 -6.39
C ASP A 55 2.64 -6.94 -7.38
N GLY A 56 2.76 -7.23 -8.66
CA GLY A 56 1.79 -6.83 -9.68
C GLY A 56 0.39 -7.39 -9.40
N LYS A 57 0.30 -8.70 -9.13
CA LYS A 57 -0.97 -9.37 -8.80
C LYS A 57 -1.61 -8.84 -7.52
N SER A 58 -0.82 -8.65 -6.45
CA SER A 58 -1.34 -8.10 -5.19
C SER A 58 -1.71 -6.62 -5.31
N LYS A 59 -1.01 -5.85 -6.15
CA LYS A 59 -1.34 -4.45 -6.45
C LYS A 59 -2.69 -4.35 -7.17
N SER A 60 -2.94 -5.18 -8.17
CA SER A 60 -4.23 -5.25 -8.86
C SER A 60 -5.37 -5.60 -7.90
N LYS A 61 -5.13 -6.51 -6.94
CA LYS A 61 -6.09 -6.79 -5.87
C LYS A 61 -6.31 -5.60 -4.94
N ALA A 62 -5.26 -4.82 -4.63
CA ALA A 62 -5.40 -3.62 -3.82
C ALA A 62 -6.31 -2.58 -4.49
N TYR A 63 -6.19 -2.37 -5.79
CA TYR A 63 -7.13 -1.53 -6.54
C TYR A 63 -8.56 -2.08 -6.46
N ALA A 64 -8.75 -3.38 -6.73
CA ALA A 64 -10.05 -4.02 -6.67
C ALA A 64 -10.70 -3.97 -5.27
N LEU A 65 -9.90 -3.99 -4.20
CA LEU A 65 -10.40 -3.87 -2.84
C LEU A 65 -11.17 -2.55 -2.63
N PHE A 66 -10.63 -1.44 -3.13
CA PHE A 66 -11.27 -0.12 -3.02
C PHE A 66 -12.47 0.06 -3.96
N GLU A 67 -12.48 -0.64 -5.08
CA GLU A 67 -13.57 -0.59 -6.06
C GLU A 67 -14.71 -1.56 -5.74
N SER A 68 -14.53 -2.42 -4.75
CA SER A 68 -15.50 -3.42 -4.32
C SER A 68 -16.10 -3.10 -2.95
N SER A 69 -17.30 -3.63 -2.67
CA SER A 69 -17.91 -3.58 -1.33
C SER A 69 -17.15 -4.39 -0.26
N MET A 70 -16.14 -5.15 -0.66
CA MET A 70 -15.32 -5.94 0.28
C MET A 70 -14.64 -5.07 1.32
N ILE A 71 -14.23 -3.83 0.97
CA ILE A 71 -13.60 -2.90 1.91
C ILE A 71 -14.52 -2.55 3.08
N GLU A 72 -15.84 -2.54 2.87
CA GLU A 72 -16.83 -2.24 3.90
C GLU A 72 -17.00 -3.39 4.92
N SER A 73 -16.59 -4.61 4.56
CA SER A 73 -16.64 -5.79 5.42
C SER A 73 -15.44 -5.95 6.34
N ILE A 74 -14.41 -5.09 6.19
CA ILE A 74 -13.19 -5.15 6.99
C ILE A 74 -13.46 -4.63 8.40
N GLU A 75 -13.03 -5.40 9.40
CA GLU A 75 -13.13 -5.01 10.81
C GLU A 75 -12.05 -3.97 11.15
N VAL A 76 -12.37 -2.70 10.90
CA VAL A 76 -11.42 -1.57 11.01
C VAL A 76 -10.88 -1.43 12.43
N GLY A 77 -9.54 -1.31 12.53
CA GLY A 77 -8.80 -1.11 13.79
C GLY A 77 -8.48 -2.41 14.53
N THR A 78 -8.98 -3.56 14.08
CA THR A 78 -8.73 -4.86 14.71
C THR A 78 -7.59 -5.63 14.03
N VAL A 79 -7.01 -6.59 14.75
CA VAL A 79 -6.05 -7.55 14.18
C VAL A 79 -6.72 -8.38 13.11
N LYS A 80 -7.99 -8.78 13.32
CA LYS A 80 -8.76 -9.51 12.32
C LYS A 80 -8.96 -8.71 11.03
N GLY A 81 -9.23 -7.41 11.13
CA GLY A 81 -9.32 -6.54 9.96
C GLY A 81 -8.01 -6.46 9.17
N LEU A 82 -6.87 -6.38 9.87
CA LEU A 82 -5.56 -6.45 9.21
C LEU A 82 -5.33 -7.81 8.53
N GLN A 83 -5.74 -8.93 9.14
CA GLN A 83 -5.69 -10.26 8.53
C GLN A 83 -6.61 -10.35 7.30
N GLN A 84 -7.79 -9.75 7.33
CA GLN A 84 -8.71 -9.68 6.17
C GLN A 84 -8.07 -8.94 5.00
N ILE A 85 -7.44 -7.78 5.24
CA ILE A 85 -6.70 -7.03 4.23
C ILE A 85 -5.59 -7.90 3.63
N HIS A 86 -4.74 -8.49 4.48
CA HIS A 86 -3.63 -9.32 4.05
C HIS A 86 -4.09 -10.55 3.26
N ALA A 87 -5.15 -11.23 3.73
CA ALA A 87 -5.73 -12.37 3.04
C ALA A 87 -6.28 -11.98 1.65
N TYR A 88 -6.90 -10.81 1.53
CA TYR A 88 -7.41 -10.32 0.26
C TYR A 88 -6.28 -10.02 -0.73
N LEU A 89 -5.25 -9.28 -0.29
CA LEU A 89 -4.13 -8.89 -1.14
C LEU A 89 -3.32 -10.10 -1.62
N PHE A 90 -3.05 -11.05 -0.73
CA PHE A 90 -2.07 -12.12 -0.96
C PHE A 90 -2.68 -13.53 -1.09
N GLY A 91 -3.99 -13.68 -0.95
CA GLY A 91 -4.69 -14.95 -1.14
C GLY A 91 -4.42 -15.54 -2.53
N GLY A 92 -3.98 -16.80 -2.57
CA GLY A 92 -3.55 -17.46 -3.80
C GLY A 92 -2.15 -17.06 -4.32
N LEU A 93 -1.48 -16.10 -3.63
CA LEU A 93 -0.11 -15.68 -3.94
C LEU A 93 0.88 -16.21 -2.88
N TYR A 94 0.46 -16.24 -1.62
CA TYR A 94 1.20 -16.83 -0.51
C TYR A 94 0.32 -17.86 0.21
N ASP A 95 0.90 -18.97 0.65
CA ASP A 95 0.24 -20.00 1.44
C ASP A 95 -0.11 -19.54 2.87
N PHE A 96 0.59 -18.52 3.35
CA PHE A 96 0.37 -17.90 4.66
C PHE A 96 -0.52 -16.65 4.63
N ALA A 97 -1.17 -16.34 3.50
CA ALA A 97 -2.00 -15.15 3.38
C ALA A 97 -3.07 -15.06 4.48
N GLY A 98 -3.12 -13.93 5.21
CA GLY A 98 -4.02 -13.72 6.34
C GLY A 98 -3.59 -14.37 7.65
N ASN A 99 -2.55 -15.20 7.67
CA ASN A 99 -2.12 -15.92 8.86
C ASN A 99 -0.97 -15.20 9.58
N ILE A 100 -1.11 -15.02 10.89
CA ILE A 100 -0.03 -14.49 11.74
C ILE A 100 1.15 -15.46 11.71
N ARG A 101 2.34 -14.92 11.56
CA ARG A 101 3.57 -15.72 11.51
C ARG A 101 3.88 -16.41 12.83
N THR A 102 4.45 -17.58 12.72
CA THR A 102 4.95 -18.39 13.85
C THR A 102 6.48 -18.45 13.92
N VAL A 103 7.16 -17.70 13.04
CA VAL A 103 8.63 -17.65 12.95
C VAL A 103 9.13 -16.24 13.24
N ASN A 104 10.35 -16.13 13.79
CA ASN A 104 11.01 -14.84 13.96
C ASN A 104 11.48 -14.32 12.59
N ILE A 105 11.38 -13.03 12.39
CA ILE A 105 11.82 -12.35 11.17
C ILE A 105 12.63 -11.09 11.52
N ALA A 106 13.54 -10.73 10.63
CA ALA A 106 14.35 -9.52 10.72
C ALA A 106 14.53 -8.91 9.33
N LYS A 107 14.72 -7.61 9.24
CA LYS A 107 15.02 -6.87 8.00
C LYS A 107 16.01 -5.76 8.29
N GLY A 108 17.07 -5.63 7.49
CA GLY A 108 18.05 -4.54 7.63
C GLY A 108 18.76 -4.51 9.01
N GLY A 109 18.97 -5.66 9.65
CA GLY A 109 19.55 -5.75 10.98
C GLY A 109 18.57 -5.47 12.14
N PHE A 110 17.35 -5.07 11.85
CA PHE A 110 16.29 -4.90 12.86
C PHE A 110 15.50 -6.20 13.04
N GLN A 111 15.37 -6.65 14.29
CA GLN A 111 14.54 -7.80 14.63
C GLN A 111 13.16 -7.33 15.09
N PHE A 112 12.12 -7.77 14.37
CA PHE A 112 10.72 -7.51 14.71
C PHE A 112 10.31 -8.31 15.97
N ALA A 113 9.10 -8.07 16.48
CA ALA A 113 8.57 -8.75 17.64
C ALA A 113 8.77 -10.27 17.53
N MET A 114 9.23 -10.91 18.60
CA MET A 114 9.42 -12.37 18.61
C MET A 114 8.09 -13.09 18.44
N ALA A 115 8.06 -14.11 17.59
CA ALA A 115 6.83 -14.85 17.27
C ALA A 115 6.11 -15.40 18.51
N ALA A 116 6.86 -15.80 19.52
CA ALA A 116 6.29 -16.31 20.79
C ALA A 116 5.45 -15.26 21.53
N TYR A 117 5.74 -13.97 21.37
CA TYR A 117 5.03 -12.87 22.02
C TYR A 117 3.99 -12.20 21.14
N LEU A 118 3.97 -12.48 19.84
CA LEU A 118 3.02 -11.86 18.89
C LEU A 118 1.56 -11.92 19.37
N PRO A 119 1.03 -13.05 19.87
CA PRO A 119 -0.36 -13.10 20.30
C PRO A 119 -0.70 -12.13 21.43
N SER A 120 0.22 -11.90 22.36
CA SER A 120 0.05 -10.92 23.45
C SER A 120 0.21 -9.48 22.95
N THR A 121 1.25 -9.24 22.14
CA THR A 121 1.53 -7.93 21.54
C THR A 121 0.36 -7.46 20.69
N LEU A 122 -0.17 -8.31 19.82
CA LEU A 122 -1.30 -7.96 18.96
C LEU A 122 -2.58 -7.65 19.75
N ARG A 123 -2.86 -8.37 20.85
CA ARG A 123 -3.99 -8.04 21.74
C ARG A 123 -3.80 -6.68 22.40
N GLN A 124 -2.58 -6.30 22.79
CA GLN A 124 -2.30 -4.98 23.36
C GLN A 124 -2.48 -3.88 22.32
N ILE A 125 -1.98 -4.07 21.10
CA ILE A 125 -2.15 -3.12 19.99
C ILE A 125 -3.64 -2.95 19.66
N GLU A 126 -4.41 -4.03 19.62
CA GLU A 126 -5.85 -3.98 19.33
C GLU A 126 -6.61 -3.10 20.33
N GLN A 127 -6.19 -3.09 21.61
CA GLN A 127 -6.80 -2.31 22.68
C GLN A 127 -6.33 -0.84 22.71
N MET A 128 -5.36 -0.44 21.89
CA MET A 128 -4.93 0.96 21.83
C MET A 128 -6.06 1.87 21.34
N PRO A 129 -6.19 3.09 21.88
CA PRO A 129 -7.22 4.04 21.48
C PRO A 129 -7.02 4.54 20.05
N GLU A 130 -8.13 5.01 19.43
CA GLU A 130 -8.19 5.46 18.04
C GLU A 130 -8.96 6.80 17.89
N ASP A 131 -9.06 7.59 18.93
CA ASP A 131 -9.88 8.82 18.94
C ASP A 131 -9.19 10.01 18.29
N THR A 132 -7.85 10.00 18.24
CA THR A 132 -7.03 11.09 17.68
C THR A 132 -6.04 10.56 16.65
N PHE A 133 -5.54 11.47 15.81
CA PHE A 133 -4.48 11.13 14.85
C PHE A 133 -3.25 10.55 15.56
N GLU A 134 -2.82 11.15 16.66
CA GLU A 134 -1.66 10.72 17.41
C GLU A 134 -1.82 9.27 17.93
N GLN A 135 -3.00 8.93 18.45
CA GLN A 135 -3.31 7.58 18.93
C GLN A 135 -3.32 6.55 17.77
N ILE A 136 -3.96 6.90 16.65
CA ILE A 136 -3.99 6.04 15.46
C ILE A 136 -2.57 5.85 14.90
N ALA A 137 -1.76 6.91 14.87
CA ALA A 137 -0.38 6.83 14.40
C ALA A 137 0.49 5.98 15.34
N ASP A 138 0.33 6.07 16.68
CA ASP A 138 1.01 5.19 17.62
C ASP A 138 0.62 3.72 17.41
N LYS A 139 -0.67 3.46 17.27
CA LYS A 139 -1.16 2.11 16.98
C LYS A 139 -0.61 1.54 15.68
N TYR A 140 -0.48 2.37 14.66
CA TYR A 140 0.15 2.01 13.39
C TYR A 140 1.64 1.69 13.54
N VAL A 141 2.39 2.49 14.29
CA VAL A 141 3.80 2.28 14.59
C VAL A 141 4.00 0.96 15.32
N GLU A 142 3.24 0.70 16.38
CA GLU A 142 3.30 -0.55 17.14
C GLU A 142 2.99 -1.78 16.27
N MET A 143 2.01 -1.68 15.37
CA MET A 143 1.70 -2.76 14.43
C MET A 143 2.84 -2.98 13.43
N ASN A 144 3.51 -1.92 12.99
CA ASN A 144 4.68 -2.05 12.12
C ASN A 144 5.88 -2.70 12.85
N VAL A 145 6.08 -2.40 14.14
CA VAL A 145 7.10 -3.06 14.97
C VAL A 145 6.75 -4.53 15.24
N ALA A 146 5.47 -4.83 15.47
CA ALA A 146 4.99 -6.20 15.61
C ALA A 146 5.24 -7.04 14.36
N HIS A 147 5.01 -6.47 13.18
CA HIS A 147 5.26 -7.09 11.87
C HIS A 147 4.64 -8.49 11.76
N PRO A 148 3.29 -8.60 11.83
CA PRO A 148 2.62 -9.86 12.13
C PRO A 148 2.67 -10.92 11.02
N PHE A 149 3.01 -10.57 9.78
CA PHE A 149 3.07 -11.51 8.65
C PHE A 149 4.51 -11.80 8.24
N ARG A 150 4.71 -12.88 7.47
CA ARG A 150 6.03 -13.21 6.91
C ARG A 150 6.48 -12.22 5.84
N GLU A 151 5.54 -11.71 5.04
CA GLU A 151 5.73 -10.74 3.97
C GLU A 151 4.46 -9.89 3.82
N GLY A 152 4.51 -8.74 3.12
CA GLY A 152 3.34 -7.90 2.82
C GLY A 152 2.84 -7.03 3.97
N ASN A 153 3.59 -6.93 5.08
CA ASN A 153 3.20 -6.13 6.24
C ASN A 153 2.97 -4.65 5.88
N GLY A 154 3.95 -4.00 5.26
CA GLY A 154 3.85 -2.58 4.90
C GLY A 154 2.62 -2.28 4.04
N ARG A 155 2.40 -3.06 2.98
CA ARG A 155 1.26 -2.92 2.06
C ARG A 155 -0.08 -3.06 2.78
N SER A 156 -0.21 -4.03 3.68
CA SER A 156 -1.43 -4.25 4.46
C SER A 156 -1.65 -3.22 5.56
N THR A 157 -0.60 -2.84 6.29
CA THR A 157 -0.73 -1.90 7.41
C THR A 157 -1.00 -0.46 6.96
N ARG A 158 -0.53 -0.04 5.78
CA ARG A 158 -0.88 1.28 5.23
C ARG A 158 -2.37 1.38 4.88
N ILE A 159 -2.96 0.35 4.30
CA ILE A 159 -4.42 0.29 4.07
C ILE A 159 -5.16 0.29 5.43
N TRP A 160 -4.69 -0.48 6.39
CA TRP A 160 -5.28 -0.54 7.72
C TRP A 160 -5.25 0.82 8.45
N LEU A 161 -4.15 1.58 8.33
CA LEU A 161 -4.04 2.95 8.82
C LEU A 161 -5.09 3.87 8.18
N ASP A 162 -5.18 3.86 6.84
CA ASP A 162 -6.13 4.71 6.12
C ASP A 162 -7.59 4.38 6.48
N LEU A 163 -7.92 3.12 6.72
CA LEU A 163 -9.25 2.73 7.16
C LEU A 163 -9.57 3.24 8.58
N MET A 164 -8.61 3.21 9.52
CA MET A 164 -8.78 3.78 10.86
C MET A 164 -8.98 5.30 10.80
N LEU A 165 -8.14 6.00 10.04
CA LEU A 165 -8.26 7.45 9.85
C LEU A 165 -9.61 7.80 9.20
N LYS A 166 -10.04 7.07 8.20
CA LYS A 166 -11.33 7.27 7.52
C LYS A 166 -12.50 7.07 8.46
N LYS A 167 -12.49 6.01 9.26
CA LYS A 167 -13.57 5.68 10.19
C LYS A 167 -13.71 6.74 11.30
N ASN A 168 -12.59 7.06 11.95
CA ASN A 168 -12.61 7.83 13.19
C ASN A 168 -12.48 9.36 12.96
N LEU A 169 -11.67 9.79 11.96
CA LEU A 169 -11.34 11.20 11.74
C LEU A 169 -11.89 11.75 10.43
N LYS A 170 -12.49 10.94 9.57
CA LYS A 170 -12.91 11.33 8.19
C LYS A 170 -11.74 11.90 7.37
N GLN A 171 -10.56 11.32 7.54
CA GLN A 171 -9.33 11.66 6.84
C GLN A 171 -8.65 10.40 6.32
N CYS A 172 -7.69 10.55 5.42
CA CYS A 172 -6.76 9.51 4.98
C CYS A 172 -5.41 10.15 4.65
N ILE A 173 -4.41 9.35 4.32
CA ILE A 173 -3.10 9.86 3.91
C ILE A 173 -3.07 10.05 2.39
N ASP A 174 -2.70 11.22 1.93
CA ASP A 174 -2.25 11.41 0.55
C ASP A 174 -0.80 10.94 0.44
N TRP A 175 -0.62 9.65 0.14
CA TRP A 175 0.71 9.03 0.04
C TRP A 175 1.59 9.65 -1.04
N SER A 176 1.03 10.40 -1.98
CA SER A 176 1.81 11.13 -2.98
C SER A 176 2.63 12.29 -2.40
N LEU A 177 2.26 12.75 -1.20
CA LEU A 177 2.98 13.78 -0.46
C LEU A 177 4.06 13.21 0.48
N VAL A 178 4.16 11.88 0.58
CA VAL A 178 5.09 11.19 1.48
C VAL A 178 6.28 10.67 0.68
N ASN A 179 7.47 11.23 0.92
CA ASN A 179 8.69 10.77 0.27
C ASN A 179 9.11 9.39 0.79
N LYS A 180 9.53 8.47 -0.11
CA LYS A 180 9.96 7.09 0.23
C LYS A 180 11.10 7.08 1.25
N THR A 181 12.16 7.82 0.99
CA THR A 181 13.36 7.83 1.84
C THR A 181 13.04 8.36 3.24
N ASP A 182 12.28 9.47 3.31
CA ASP A 182 11.87 10.07 4.58
C ASP A 182 10.94 9.14 5.36
N TYR A 183 10.00 8.49 4.66
CA TYR A 183 9.08 7.54 5.27
C TYR A 183 9.82 6.33 5.86
N LEU A 184 10.71 5.70 5.09
CA LEU A 184 11.45 4.52 5.55
C LEU A 184 12.40 4.87 6.71
N ALA A 185 13.07 6.03 6.65
CA ALA A 185 13.92 6.52 7.73
C ALA A 185 13.10 6.80 9.01
N ALA A 186 11.96 7.49 8.88
CA ALA A 186 11.08 7.80 9.99
C ALA A 186 10.46 6.54 10.61
N MET A 187 10.09 5.54 9.80
CA MET A 187 9.59 4.25 10.29
C MET A 187 10.67 3.45 11.01
N THR A 188 11.90 3.47 10.53
CA THR A 188 13.04 2.84 11.24
C THR A 188 13.29 3.52 12.56
N ALA A 189 13.27 4.84 12.63
CA ALA A 189 13.47 5.62 13.86
C ALA A 189 12.31 5.47 14.85
N SER A 190 11.11 5.12 14.39
CA SER A 190 9.88 5.12 15.19
C SER A 190 9.88 4.13 16.35
N VAL A 191 10.76 3.15 16.34
CA VAL A 191 10.99 2.23 17.45
C VAL A 191 11.46 2.96 18.72
N ALA A 192 12.25 4.03 18.55
CA ALA A 192 12.78 4.84 19.65
C ALA A 192 12.04 6.19 19.78
N ASP A 193 11.63 6.79 18.64
CA ASP A 193 10.94 8.06 18.59
C ASP A 193 9.95 8.08 17.43
N SER A 194 8.66 8.06 17.73
CA SER A 194 7.57 8.11 16.74
C SER A 194 7.27 9.53 16.24
N ALA A 195 7.88 10.59 16.79
CA ALA A 195 7.58 11.96 16.40
C ALA A 195 7.89 12.28 14.92
N PRO A 196 8.99 11.78 14.31
CA PRO A 196 9.26 12.01 12.88
C PRO A 196 8.18 11.44 11.96
N ILE A 197 7.77 10.19 12.16
CA ILE A 197 6.73 9.57 11.32
C ILE A 197 5.37 10.23 11.53
N LYS A 198 5.01 10.60 12.76
CA LYS A 198 3.78 11.34 13.05
C LYS A 198 3.74 12.68 12.32
N ARG A 199 4.83 13.46 12.35
CA ARG A 199 4.90 14.73 11.61
C ARG A 199 4.75 14.54 10.12
N LEU A 200 5.42 13.53 9.56
CA LEU A 200 5.37 13.23 8.14
C LEU A 200 3.94 12.85 7.70
N LEU A 201 3.30 11.91 8.39
CA LEU A 201 1.95 11.48 8.09
C LEU A 201 0.91 12.59 8.33
N LYS A 202 1.08 13.39 9.40
CA LYS A 202 0.18 14.52 9.69
C LYS A 202 0.20 15.59 8.61
N GLY A 203 1.36 15.84 8.01
CA GLY A 203 1.52 16.77 6.88
C GLY A 203 0.88 16.27 5.57
N ALA A 204 0.56 14.97 5.48
CA ALA A 204 -0.04 14.34 4.32
C ALA A 204 -1.53 13.99 4.53
N LEU A 205 -2.15 14.40 5.65
CA LEU A 205 -3.58 14.18 5.88
C LEU A 205 -4.43 14.92 4.85
N THR A 206 -5.48 14.27 4.37
CA THR A 206 -6.47 14.83 3.45
C THR A 206 -7.88 14.36 3.82
N ASP A 207 -8.89 15.18 3.49
CA ASP A 207 -10.30 14.84 3.61
C ASP A 207 -10.89 14.11 2.39
N LYS A 208 -10.07 13.81 1.40
CA LYS A 208 -10.46 13.12 0.16
C LYS A 208 -10.71 11.62 0.35
N ILE A 209 -11.45 11.26 1.37
CA ILE A 209 -11.67 9.86 1.80
C ILE A 209 -12.43 8.96 0.81
N ASN A 210 -13.05 9.52 -0.20
CA ASN A 210 -13.77 8.80 -1.27
C ASN A 210 -13.23 9.14 -2.67
N ASP A 211 -12.10 9.84 -2.75
CA ASP A 211 -11.49 10.20 -4.02
C ASP A 211 -10.69 9.01 -4.58
N ARG A 212 -11.15 8.50 -5.73
CA ARG A 212 -10.52 7.35 -6.39
C ARG A 212 -9.05 7.63 -6.76
N GLU A 213 -8.74 8.84 -7.22
CA GLU A 213 -7.37 9.20 -7.62
C GLU A 213 -6.42 9.17 -6.41
N THR A 214 -6.85 9.68 -5.26
CA THR A 214 -6.08 9.64 -4.00
C THR A 214 -5.78 8.19 -3.60
N PHE A 215 -6.77 7.29 -3.66
CA PHE A 215 -6.55 5.89 -3.32
C PHE A 215 -5.64 5.16 -4.31
N MET A 216 -5.85 5.34 -5.61
CA MET A 216 -5.03 4.66 -6.62
C MET A 216 -3.57 5.10 -6.52
N LYS A 217 -3.31 6.39 -6.35
CA LYS A 217 -1.97 6.91 -6.05
C LYS A 217 -1.40 6.34 -4.76
N GLY A 218 -2.22 6.27 -3.71
CA GLY A 218 -1.81 5.69 -2.42
C GLY A 218 -1.32 4.25 -2.56
N ILE A 219 -2.02 3.44 -3.34
CA ILE A 219 -1.59 2.07 -3.66
C ILE A 219 -0.27 2.09 -4.43
N ASP A 220 -0.14 2.94 -5.47
CA ASP A 220 1.10 3.05 -6.25
C ASP A 220 2.30 3.36 -5.37
N TYR A 221 2.19 4.36 -4.50
CA TYR A 221 3.26 4.74 -3.57
C TYR A 221 3.53 3.64 -2.53
N SER A 222 2.48 2.98 -2.04
CA SER A 222 2.63 1.87 -1.10
C SER A 222 3.47 0.73 -1.68
N TYR A 223 3.30 0.40 -2.96
CA TYR A 223 4.11 -0.61 -3.64
C TYR A 223 5.50 -0.10 -4.01
N TYR A 224 5.62 1.18 -4.37
CA TYR A 224 6.92 1.82 -4.62
C TYR A 224 7.83 1.79 -3.38
N TYR A 225 7.29 1.93 -2.17
CA TYR A 225 8.09 1.87 -0.94
C TYR A 225 8.73 0.50 -0.69
N GLU A 226 8.17 -0.57 -1.23
CA GLU A 226 8.70 -1.93 -1.06
C GLU A 226 9.77 -2.31 -2.10
N GLN A 227 9.95 -1.51 -3.16
CA GLN A 227 10.97 -1.75 -4.17
C GLN A 227 12.36 -1.45 -3.60
N GLU A 228 13.32 -2.33 -3.84
CA GLU A 228 14.73 -2.06 -3.57
C GLU A 228 15.27 -1.07 -4.60
N ASP A 229 16.11 -0.14 -4.18
CA ASP A 229 16.76 0.85 -5.05
C ASP A 229 17.87 0.21 -5.87
#